data_7dd0b5414cfa5b414d6681eb09fb87cb
#
_entry.id   7dd0b5414cfa5b414d6681eb09fb87cb
#
_cell.length_a   1.000
_cell.length_b   1.000
_cell.length_c   1.000
_cell.angle_alpha   90.00
_cell.angle_beta   90.00
_cell.angle_gamma   90.00
#
_symmetry.space_group_name_H-M   'P 1'
#
loop_
_entity.id
_entity.type
_entity.pdbx_description
1 polymer ?
#
loop_
_entity_poly.entity_id
_entity_poly.type
_entity_poly.pdbx_seq_one_letter_code
_entity_poly.pdbx_strand_id
1 'polypeptide(L)'
;MYKRQELEQVRVFANSHYVTPKPTLNQAINEIKIELKARLKELHENSMLLEAQRLEQRTTFDLEMIAATGSCAGIENYSRYLSGREAGQAPPTLFEYLPENALLMVDESHVTVPQIGAMYKGDFARKSTLSQYGFRLPSCLDNRPLKFEEWDVMRPQTIFVSATPGPWELEKTAGVFTEQLVRPTGLIDPVCIVRPTKSQVDDVIAECKNCAELGQRVLI
;
A
#
# COMPACT_ATOMS: atom_id res chain seq x y z
N MET A 1 -9.06 29.80 -10.08
CA MET A 1 -9.50 30.52 -8.85
C MET A 1 -10.61 29.70 -8.22
N TYR A 2 -10.31 28.95 -7.16
CA TYR A 2 -11.33 28.18 -6.46
C TYR A 2 -12.25 29.12 -5.69
N LYS A 3 -13.53 29.13 -6.05
CA LYS A 3 -14.53 29.89 -5.29
C LYS A 3 -14.72 29.17 -3.95
N ARG A 4 -14.31 29.80 -2.86
CA ARG A 4 -14.70 29.36 -1.51
C ARG A 4 -16.18 29.64 -1.35
N GLN A 5 -16.95 28.59 -1.08
CA GLN A 5 -18.38 28.67 -0.82
C GLN A 5 -18.60 28.33 0.64
N GLU A 6 -19.33 29.16 1.37
CA GLU A 6 -19.83 28.81 2.70
C GLU A 6 -20.98 27.84 2.54
N LEU A 7 -20.92 26.74 3.28
CA LEU A 7 -21.95 25.71 3.33
C LEU A 7 -22.46 25.63 4.77
N GLU A 8 -23.77 25.59 4.92
CA GLU A 8 -24.41 25.42 6.23
C GLU A 8 -24.14 24.03 6.82
N GLN A 9 -24.00 23.04 5.96
CA GLN A 9 -23.76 21.64 6.36
C GLN A 9 -22.95 20.91 5.30
N VAL A 10 -21.99 20.09 5.77
CA VAL A 10 -21.22 19.14 4.95
C VAL A 10 -21.38 17.74 5.52
N ARG A 11 -21.74 16.77 4.67
CA ARG A 11 -21.77 15.36 5.06
C ARG A 11 -20.48 14.67 4.61
N VAL A 12 -19.72 14.16 5.57
CA VAL A 12 -18.51 13.39 5.33
C VAL A 12 -18.83 11.91 5.51
N PHE A 13 -18.58 11.12 4.46
CA PHE A 13 -18.76 9.67 4.48
C PHE A 13 -17.45 8.97 4.79
N ALA A 14 -17.54 7.79 5.42
CA ALA A 14 -16.39 6.91 5.56
C ALA A 14 -15.82 6.52 4.18
N ASN A 15 -14.49 6.47 4.07
CA ASN A 15 -13.85 6.04 2.83
C ASN A 15 -14.08 4.53 2.62
N SER A 16 -14.33 4.16 1.36
CA SER A 16 -14.46 2.77 0.93
C SER A 16 -13.74 2.56 -0.39
N HIS A 17 -13.14 1.37 -0.56
CA HIS A 17 -12.51 1.00 -1.82
C HIS A 17 -13.56 0.73 -2.89
N TYR A 18 -13.31 1.20 -4.10
CA TYR A 18 -14.07 0.85 -5.30
C TYR A 18 -15.59 1.07 -5.19
N VAL A 19 -16.01 2.28 -4.85
CA VAL A 19 -17.40 2.71 -5.00
C VAL A 19 -17.68 2.86 -6.51
N THR A 20 -18.24 1.80 -7.10
CA THR A 20 -18.37 1.67 -8.55
C THR A 20 -19.83 1.76 -8.98
N PRO A 21 -20.18 2.51 -10.03
CA PRO A 21 -21.54 2.54 -10.58
C PRO A 21 -22.03 1.15 -11.01
N LYS A 22 -23.33 0.86 -10.83
CA LYS A 22 -23.90 -0.45 -11.16
C LYS A 22 -23.59 -0.96 -12.59
N PRO A 23 -23.66 -0.15 -13.66
CA PRO A 23 -23.29 -0.63 -15.01
C PRO A 23 -21.87 -1.17 -15.10
N THR A 24 -20.91 -0.41 -14.58
CA THR A 24 -19.48 -0.82 -14.53
C THR A 24 -19.28 -2.06 -13.65
N LEU A 25 -20.00 -2.14 -12.53
CA LEU A 25 -19.96 -3.29 -11.63
C LEU A 25 -20.47 -4.56 -12.33
N ASN A 26 -21.56 -4.48 -13.09
CA ASN A 26 -22.11 -5.60 -13.85
C ASN A 26 -21.14 -6.06 -14.95
N GLN A 27 -20.48 -5.13 -15.62
CA GLN A 27 -19.44 -5.45 -16.60
C GLN A 27 -18.28 -6.18 -15.91
N ALA A 28 -17.77 -5.66 -14.80
CA ALA A 28 -16.70 -6.28 -14.04
C ALA A 28 -17.06 -7.71 -13.59
N ILE A 29 -18.29 -7.93 -13.09
CA ILE A 29 -18.78 -9.27 -12.73
C ILE A 29 -18.72 -10.23 -13.91
N ASN A 30 -19.10 -9.80 -15.12
CA ASN A 30 -19.04 -10.65 -16.30
C ASN A 30 -17.60 -10.98 -16.71
N GLU A 31 -16.69 -10.01 -16.67
CA GLU A 31 -15.28 -10.21 -17.00
C GLU A 31 -14.59 -11.13 -15.98
N ILE A 32 -14.88 -10.98 -14.68
CA ILE A 32 -14.39 -11.88 -13.62
C ILE A 32 -14.87 -13.32 -13.86
N LYS A 33 -16.14 -13.53 -14.28
CA LYS A 33 -16.66 -14.86 -14.61
C LYS A 33 -15.93 -15.48 -15.79
N ILE A 34 -15.59 -14.68 -16.80
CA ILE A 34 -14.82 -15.15 -17.97
C ILE A 34 -13.42 -15.60 -17.53
N GLU A 35 -12.72 -14.79 -16.74
CA GLU A 35 -11.41 -15.17 -16.20
C GLU A 35 -11.49 -16.43 -15.33
N LEU A 36 -12.48 -16.49 -14.42
CA LEU A 36 -12.69 -17.66 -13.56
C LEU A 36 -12.85 -18.93 -14.40
N LYS A 37 -13.71 -18.91 -15.40
CA LYS A 37 -13.94 -20.06 -16.27
C LYS A 37 -12.66 -20.51 -17.00
N ALA A 38 -11.88 -19.56 -17.52
CA ALA A 38 -10.61 -19.86 -18.17
C ALA A 38 -9.60 -20.47 -17.19
N ARG A 39 -9.48 -19.89 -15.98
CA ARG A 39 -8.54 -20.38 -14.95
C ARG A 39 -8.94 -21.76 -14.41
N LEU A 40 -10.23 -22.01 -14.20
CA LEU A 40 -10.71 -23.34 -13.79
C LEU A 40 -10.38 -24.41 -14.82
N LYS A 41 -10.57 -24.11 -16.11
CA LYS A 41 -10.20 -25.03 -17.19
C LYS A 41 -8.70 -25.37 -17.11
N GLU A 42 -7.84 -24.38 -16.99
CA GLU A 42 -6.39 -24.57 -16.86
C GLU A 42 -6.01 -25.43 -15.63
N LEU A 43 -6.63 -25.16 -14.49
CA LEU A 43 -6.38 -25.92 -13.26
C LEU A 43 -6.82 -27.38 -13.39
N HIS A 44 -7.96 -27.64 -14.04
CA HIS A 44 -8.43 -28.99 -14.30
C HIS A 44 -7.50 -29.75 -15.27
N GLU A 45 -7.05 -29.10 -16.35
CA GLU A 45 -6.10 -29.67 -17.30
C GLU A 45 -4.77 -30.06 -16.63
N ASN A 46 -4.36 -29.30 -15.61
CA ASN A 46 -3.16 -29.58 -14.81
C ASN A 46 -3.42 -30.47 -13.60
N SER A 47 -4.61 -31.06 -13.45
CA SER A 47 -5.00 -31.94 -12.33
C SER A 47 -4.95 -31.26 -10.94
N MET A 48 -5.03 -29.94 -10.90
CA MET A 48 -5.05 -29.12 -9.65
C MET A 48 -6.50 -28.95 -9.16
N LEU A 49 -7.14 -30.06 -8.76
CA LEU A 49 -8.57 -30.11 -8.46
C LEU A 49 -8.92 -29.34 -7.17
N LEU A 50 -8.05 -29.40 -6.16
CA LEU A 50 -8.26 -28.69 -4.89
C LEU A 50 -8.18 -27.17 -5.08
N GLU A 51 -7.21 -26.73 -5.86
CA GLU A 51 -7.04 -25.32 -6.22
C GLU A 51 -8.23 -24.82 -7.04
N ALA A 52 -8.72 -25.62 -7.99
CA ALA A 52 -9.88 -25.29 -8.78
C ALA A 52 -11.13 -25.14 -7.90
N GLN A 53 -11.42 -26.09 -7.04
CA GLN A 53 -12.56 -26.03 -6.11
C GLN A 53 -12.49 -24.82 -5.20
N ARG A 54 -11.34 -24.55 -4.60
CA ARG A 54 -11.12 -23.41 -3.72
C ARG A 54 -11.35 -22.08 -4.44
N LEU A 55 -10.79 -21.94 -5.63
CA LEU A 55 -10.92 -20.73 -6.44
C LEU A 55 -12.38 -20.50 -6.85
N GLU A 56 -13.07 -21.54 -7.30
CA GLU A 56 -14.47 -21.46 -7.71
C GLU A 56 -15.36 -21.03 -6.55
N GLN A 57 -15.28 -21.71 -5.41
CA GLN A 57 -16.07 -21.38 -4.23
C GLN A 57 -15.85 -19.95 -3.77
N ARG A 58 -14.58 -19.54 -3.66
CA ARG A 58 -14.23 -18.20 -3.19
C ARG A 58 -14.72 -17.13 -4.16
N THR A 59 -14.43 -17.29 -5.45
CA THR A 59 -14.78 -16.26 -6.45
C THR A 59 -16.30 -16.18 -6.64
N THR A 60 -17.02 -17.30 -6.62
CA THR A 60 -18.48 -17.30 -6.70
C THR A 60 -19.10 -16.55 -5.53
N PHE A 61 -18.65 -16.83 -4.30
CA PHE A 61 -19.08 -16.10 -3.11
C PHE A 61 -18.79 -14.58 -3.21
N ASP A 62 -17.59 -14.20 -3.62
CA ASP A 62 -17.23 -12.80 -3.80
C ASP A 62 -18.13 -12.11 -4.83
N LEU A 63 -18.45 -12.78 -5.95
CA LEU A 63 -19.35 -12.26 -7.00
C LEU A 63 -20.79 -12.08 -6.50
N GLU A 64 -21.32 -13.01 -5.70
CA GLU A 64 -22.61 -12.88 -5.06
C GLU A 64 -22.66 -11.68 -4.11
N MET A 65 -21.63 -11.49 -3.29
CA MET A 65 -21.50 -10.34 -2.40
C MET A 65 -21.44 -9.03 -3.17
N ILE A 66 -20.62 -8.97 -4.25
CA ILE A 66 -20.52 -7.79 -5.11
C ILE A 66 -21.87 -7.46 -5.75
N ALA A 67 -22.59 -8.46 -6.25
CA ALA A 67 -23.91 -8.27 -6.87
C ALA A 67 -24.95 -7.78 -5.86
N ALA A 68 -24.95 -8.29 -4.63
CA ALA A 68 -25.90 -7.97 -3.59
C ALA A 68 -25.63 -6.63 -2.92
N THR A 69 -24.37 -6.34 -2.58
CA THR A 69 -23.99 -5.20 -1.72
C THR A 69 -23.13 -4.15 -2.42
N GLY A 70 -22.63 -4.46 -3.61
CA GLY A 70 -21.64 -3.62 -4.33
C GLY A 70 -20.21 -3.80 -3.86
N SER A 71 -19.93 -4.70 -2.92
CA SER A 71 -18.59 -4.91 -2.34
C SER A 71 -18.40 -6.34 -1.85
N CYS A 72 -17.15 -6.74 -1.63
CA CYS A 72 -16.80 -7.98 -0.92
C CYS A 72 -15.49 -7.80 -0.14
N ALA A 73 -15.17 -8.74 0.74
CA ALA A 73 -13.89 -8.76 1.44
C ALA A 73 -12.75 -9.04 0.46
N GLY A 74 -11.82 -8.07 0.30
CA GLY A 74 -10.74 -8.17 -0.67
C GLY A 74 -11.12 -7.75 -2.08
N ILE A 75 -12.11 -6.86 -2.22
CA ILE A 75 -12.58 -6.32 -3.50
C ILE A 75 -11.44 -5.75 -4.37
N GLU A 76 -10.37 -5.28 -3.74
CA GLU A 76 -9.17 -4.78 -4.42
C GLU A 76 -8.50 -5.83 -5.32
N ASN A 77 -8.70 -7.12 -5.06
CA ASN A 77 -8.17 -8.19 -5.93
C ASN A 77 -8.82 -8.23 -7.31
N TYR A 78 -9.94 -7.54 -7.47
CA TYR A 78 -10.66 -7.36 -8.74
C TYR A 78 -10.46 -5.97 -9.35
N SER A 79 -9.45 -5.22 -8.88
CA SER A 79 -9.18 -3.81 -9.23
C SER A 79 -9.11 -3.56 -10.72
N ARG A 80 -8.49 -4.46 -11.51
CA ARG A 80 -8.41 -4.35 -12.96
C ARG A 80 -9.79 -4.17 -13.60
N TYR A 81 -10.73 -5.01 -13.25
CA TYR A 81 -12.10 -4.98 -13.81
C TYR A 81 -12.93 -3.81 -13.30
N LEU A 82 -12.73 -3.44 -12.04
CA LEU A 82 -13.46 -2.33 -11.41
C LEU A 82 -12.98 -0.96 -11.88
N SER A 83 -11.71 -0.84 -12.26
CA SER A 83 -11.12 0.40 -12.75
C SER A 83 -11.04 0.49 -14.28
N GLY A 84 -11.36 -0.60 -15.00
CA GLY A 84 -11.28 -0.66 -16.46
C GLY A 84 -9.85 -0.57 -17.01
N ARG A 85 -8.86 -0.97 -16.21
CA ARG A 85 -7.44 -0.96 -16.63
C ARG A 85 -7.05 -2.23 -17.35
N GLU A 86 -6.02 -2.10 -18.18
CA GLU A 86 -5.46 -3.24 -18.89
C GLU A 86 -4.65 -4.16 -17.97
N ALA A 87 -4.45 -5.41 -18.42
CA ALA A 87 -3.62 -6.36 -17.70
C ALA A 87 -2.19 -5.82 -17.50
N GLY A 88 -1.66 -5.95 -16.29
CA GLY A 88 -0.34 -5.48 -15.90
C GLY A 88 -0.26 -4.02 -15.46
N GLN A 89 -1.30 -3.22 -15.65
CA GLN A 89 -1.35 -1.85 -15.14
C GLN A 89 -1.63 -1.83 -13.63
N ALA A 90 -0.93 -0.95 -12.90
CA ALA A 90 -1.20 -0.71 -11.48
C ALA A 90 -2.56 -0.03 -11.30
N PRO A 91 -3.24 -0.22 -10.15
CA PRO A 91 -4.45 0.53 -9.82
C PRO A 91 -4.13 2.03 -9.67
N PRO A 92 -5.14 2.91 -9.73
CA PRO A 92 -4.94 4.33 -9.48
C PRO A 92 -4.25 4.59 -8.15
N THR A 93 -3.26 5.46 -8.14
CA THR A 93 -2.52 5.88 -6.95
C THR A 93 -2.73 7.36 -6.67
N LEU A 94 -2.33 7.82 -5.49
CA LEU A 94 -2.40 9.24 -5.13
C LEU A 94 -1.71 10.14 -6.16
N PHE A 95 -0.65 9.68 -6.82
CA PHE A 95 0.11 10.45 -7.79
C PHE A 95 -0.72 10.87 -9.00
N GLU A 96 -1.72 10.07 -9.40
CA GLU A 96 -2.61 10.40 -10.51
C GLU A 96 -3.60 11.54 -10.18
N TYR A 97 -3.77 11.84 -8.91
CA TYR A 97 -4.67 12.90 -8.44
C TYR A 97 -3.94 14.20 -8.07
N LEU A 98 -2.61 14.20 -8.13
CA LEU A 98 -1.82 15.39 -7.84
C LEU A 98 -1.94 16.40 -9.00
N PRO A 99 -2.05 17.71 -8.71
CA PRO A 99 -1.99 18.73 -9.74
C PRO A 99 -0.57 18.80 -10.36
N GLU A 100 -0.48 19.25 -11.60
CA GLU A 100 0.80 19.34 -12.35
C GLU A 100 1.88 20.16 -11.62
N ASN A 101 1.48 21.15 -10.83
CA ASN A 101 2.38 22.00 -10.05
C ASN A 101 2.52 21.57 -8.59
N ALA A 102 2.22 20.31 -8.26
CA ALA A 102 2.40 19.79 -6.92
C ALA A 102 3.88 19.76 -6.53
N LEU A 103 4.14 19.96 -5.24
CA LEU A 103 5.44 19.75 -4.62
C LEU A 103 5.34 18.53 -3.67
N LEU A 104 6.14 17.53 -3.92
CA LEU A 104 6.23 16.35 -3.07
C LEU A 104 7.39 16.51 -2.08
N MET A 105 7.12 16.29 -0.81
CA MET A 105 8.18 16.18 0.21
C MET A 105 8.23 14.74 0.69
N VAL A 106 9.41 14.11 0.52
CA VAL A 106 9.68 12.75 0.97
C VAL A 106 10.50 12.81 2.23
N ASP A 107 9.85 12.56 3.36
CA ASP A 107 10.51 12.51 4.66
C ASP A 107 11.20 11.16 4.88
N GLU A 108 12.29 11.19 5.65
CA GLU A 108 13.16 10.02 5.90
C GLU A 108 13.49 9.26 4.58
N SER A 109 13.89 10.01 3.58
CA SER A 109 14.04 9.51 2.21
C SER A 109 15.03 8.35 2.09
N HIS A 110 16.07 8.32 2.93
CA HIS A 110 17.05 7.23 3.00
C HIS A 110 16.42 5.86 3.35
N VAL A 111 15.22 5.86 3.95
CA VAL A 111 14.42 4.64 4.24
C VAL A 111 13.25 4.53 3.26
N THR A 112 12.54 5.62 3.00
CA THR A 112 11.33 5.65 2.18
C THR A 112 11.61 5.23 0.74
N VAL A 113 12.68 5.74 0.13
CA VAL A 113 13.03 5.41 -1.28
C VAL A 113 13.36 3.93 -1.47
N PRO A 114 14.22 3.29 -0.66
CA PRO A 114 14.43 1.85 -0.72
C PRO A 114 13.17 1.01 -0.46
N GLN A 115 12.27 1.45 0.44
CA GLN A 115 11.00 0.77 0.68
C GLN A 115 10.11 0.77 -0.56
N ILE A 116 9.98 1.91 -1.26
CA ILE A 116 9.24 1.99 -2.52
C ILE A 116 9.82 0.99 -3.53
N GLY A 117 11.14 0.89 -3.64
CA GLY A 117 11.81 -0.06 -4.52
C GLY A 117 11.55 -1.54 -4.18
N ALA A 118 11.34 -1.86 -2.90
CA ALA A 118 11.11 -3.23 -2.44
C ALA A 118 9.65 -3.69 -2.54
N MET A 119 8.68 -2.76 -2.49
CA MET A 119 7.25 -3.06 -2.37
C MET A 119 6.72 -3.96 -3.48
N TYR A 120 7.04 -3.66 -4.73
CA TYR A 120 6.55 -4.42 -5.89
C TYR A 120 6.98 -5.90 -5.84
N LYS A 121 8.26 -6.16 -5.57
CA LYS A 121 8.79 -7.53 -5.57
C LYS A 121 8.16 -8.41 -4.49
N GLY A 122 7.98 -7.87 -3.29
CA GLY A 122 7.33 -8.57 -2.18
C GLY A 122 5.85 -8.87 -2.45
N ASP A 123 5.11 -7.90 -2.96
CA ASP A 123 3.70 -8.07 -3.32
C ASP A 123 3.52 -9.08 -4.47
N PHE A 124 4.34 -9.00 -5.50
CA PHE A 124 4.33 -9.92 -6.63
C PHE A 124 4.58 -11.38 -6.19
N ALA A 125 5.61 -11.62 -5.39
CA ALA A 125 5.92 -12.97 -4.89
C ALA A 125 4.76 -13.56 -4.09
N ARG A 126 4.17 -12.79 -3.18
CA ARG A 126 3.01 -13.20 -2.38
C ARG A 126 1.80 -13.52 -3.25
N LYS A 127 1.43 -12.62 -4.15
CA LYS A 127 0.23 -12.78 -5.00
C LYS A 127 0.40 -13.88 -6.05
N SER A 128 1.61 -14.08 -6.58
CA SER A 128 1.91 -15.20 -7.47
C SER A 128 1.62 -16.53 -6.78
N THR A 129 2.07 -16.70 -5.53
CA THR A 129 1.77 -17.88 -4.73
C THR A 129 0.27 -18.06 -4.51
N LEU A 130 -0.45 -16.98 -4.14
CA LEU A 130 -1.90 -17.03 -3.93
C LEU A 130 -2.67 -17.40 -5.19
N SER A 131 -2.25 -16.90 -6.35
CA SER A 131 -2.85 -17.25 -7.65
C SER A 131 -2.53 -18.68 -8.07
N GLN A 132 -1.28 -19.11 -7.88
CA GLN A 132 -0.84 -20.47 -8.21
C GLN A 132 -1.65 -21.52 -7.47
N TYR A 133 -1.89 -21.32 -6.17
CA TYR A 133 -2.60 -22.28 -5.32
C TYR A 133 -4.12 -22.03 -5.22
N GLY A 134 -4.72 -21.33 -6.16
CA GLY A 134 -6.18 -21.13 -6.25
C GLY A 134 -6.82 -20.32 -5.14
N PHE A 135 -6.06 -19.47 -4.44
CA PHE A 135 -6.62 -18.56 -3.44
C PHE A 135 -7.15 -17.27 -4.07
N ARG A 136 -6.63 -16.90 -5.25
CA ARG A 136 -7.01 -15.68 -5.99
C ARG A 136 -6.95 -15.95 -7.49
N LEU A 137 -7.72 -15.16 -8.26
CA LEU A 137 -7.59 -15.11 -9.71
C LEU A 137 -6.24 -14.51 -10.12
N PRO A 138 -5.68 -14.86 -11.29
CA PRO A 138 -4.46 -14.25 -11.82
C PRO A 138 -4.49 -12.73 -11.88
N SER A 139 -5.64 -12.13 -12.16
CA SER A 139 -5.84 -10.66 -12.19
C SER A 139 -5.54 -9.97 -10.86
N CYS A 140 -5.47 -10.68 -9.74
CA CYS A 140 -5.07 -10.10 -8.45
C CYS A 140 -3.65 -9.52 -8.48
N LEU A 141 -2.80 -9.98 -9.41
CA LEU A 141 -1.45 -9.47 -9.64
C LEU A 141 -1.45 -8.01 -10.12
N ASP A 142 -2.54 -7.55 -10.73
CA ASP A 142 -2.66 -6.18 -11.22
C ASP A 142 -3.02 -5.18 -10.10
N ASN A 143 -3.57 -5.65 -8.99
CA ASN A 143 -3.66 -4.86 -7.77
C ASN A 143 -2.29 -4.83 -7.08
N ARG A 144 -1.39 -4.05 -7.58
CA ARG A 144 0.01 -4.00 -7.18
C ARG A 144 0.46 -2.58 -6.84
N PRO A 145 1.47 -2.41 -6.00
CA PRO A 145 2.14 -1.13 -5.88
C PRO A 145 2.81 -0.74 -7.20
N LEU A 146 3.10 0.54 -7.35
CA LEU A 146 3.93 1.03 -8.43
C LEU A 146 5.30 0.33 -8.38
N LYS A 147 5.87 0.07 -9.55
CA LYS A 147 7.30 -0.21 -9.65
C LYS A 147 8.08 1.07 -9.36
N PHE A 148 9.33 0.93 -8.94
CA PHE A 148 10.15 2.08 -8.62
C PHE A 148 10.27 3.07 -9.80
N GLU A 149 10.46 2.54 -10.99
CA GLU A 149 10.59 3.33 -12.22
C GLU A 149 9.28 4.07 -12.58
N GLU A 150 8.14 3.44 -12.34
CA GLU A 150 6.82 4.07 -12.52
C GLU A 150 6.65 5.25 -11.55
N TRP A 151 7.01 5.04 -10.29
CA TRP A 151 6.96 6.08 -9.26
C TRP A 151 7.93 7.23 -9.57
N ASP A 152 9.17 6.93 -9.99
CA ASP A 152 10.18 7.95 -10.29
C ASP A 152 9.77 8.86 -11.47
N VAL A 153 9.03 8.30 -12.44
CA VAL A 153 8.45 9.07 -13.57
C VAL A 153 7.21 9.87 -13.16
N MET A 154 6.35 9.30 -12.30
CA MET A 154 5.07 9.94 -11.93
C MET A 154 5.20 11.01 -10.86
N ARG A 155 6.23 10.97 -10.04
CA ARG A 155 6.41 11.95 -8.98
C ARG A 155 6.62 13.36 -9.55
N PRO A 156 5.97 14.39 -8.97
CA PRO A 156 6.18 15.78 -9.35
C PRO A 156 7.56 16.28 -8.87
N GLN A 157 7.79 17.59 -8.94
CA GLN A 157 8.95 18.19 -8.31
C GLN A 157 9.05 17.76 -6.84
N THR A 158 10.21 17.23 -6.44
CA THR A 158 10.34 16.52 -5.17
C THR A 158 11.50 17.05 -4.35
N ILE A 159 11.25 17.25 -3.05
CA ILE A 159 12.28 17.53 -2.05
C ILE A 159 12.42 16.26 -1.19
N PHE A 160 13.65 15.75 -1.10
CA PHE A 160 14.00 14.63 -0.24
C PHE A 160 14.62 15.15 1.05
N VAL A 161 14.06 14.73 2.18
CA VAL A 161 14.51 15.14 3.51
C VAL A 161 15.01 13.91 4.26
N SER A 162 16.20 14.01 4.84
CA SER A 162 16.79 12.91 5.60
C SER A 162 17.82 13.44 6.59
N ALA A 163 17.97 12.77 7.72
CA ALA A 163 19.10 13.02 8.62
C ALA A 163 20.43 12.52 8.02
N THR A 164 20.36 11.47 7.20
CA THR A 164 21.51 10.80 6.58
C THR A 164 21.14 10.39 5.15
N PRO A 165 21.47 11.21 4.13
CA PRO A 165 21.17 10.88 2.73
C PRO A 165 21.67 9.49 2.36
N GLY A 166 20.82 8.71 1.68
CA GLY A 166 21.14 7.37 1.23
C GLY A 166 21.90 7.35 -0.11
N PRO A 167 22.35 6.18 -0.55
CA PRO A 167 23.12 6.05 -1.80
C PRO A 167 22.38 6.57 -3.03
N TRP A 168 21.05 6.36 -3.09
CA TRP A 168 20.25 6.81 -4.22
C TRP A 168 20.17 8.34 -4.32
N GLU A 169 19.98 9.03 -3.18
CA GLU A 169 19.93 10.50 -3.14
C GLU A 169 21.29 11.08 -3.52
N LEU A 170 22.38 10.51 -2.99
CA LEU A 170 23.74 10.95 -3.29
C LEU A 170 24.10 10.75 -4.78
N GLU A 171 23.66 9.64 -5.38
CA GLU A 171 23.81 9.40 -6.82
C GLU A 171 23.05 10.43 -7.66
N LYS A 172 21.76 10.67 -7.32
CA LYS A 172 20.90 11.62 -8.06
C LYS A 172 21.38 13.07 -7.97
N THR A 173 22.02 13.44 -6.88
CA THR A 173 22.51 14.81 -6.64
C THR A 173 24.01 14.98 -6.91
N ALA A 174 24.69 13.94 -7.39
CA ALA A 174 26.15 13.91 -7.52
C ALA A 174 26.87 14.30 -6.21
N GLY A 175 26.31 13.92 -5.07
CA GLY A 175 26.82 14.20 -3.73
C GLY A 175 26.53 15.62 -3.21
N VAL A 176 25.78 16.44 -3.95
CA VAL A 176 25.45 17.82 -3.53
C VAL A 176 24.10 17.81 -2.80
N PHE A 177 24.07 18.33 -1.58
CA PHE A 177 22.86 18.48 -0.78
C PHE A 177 22.94 19.70 0.13
N THR A 178 21.79 20.17 0.62
CA THR A 178 21.72 21.29 1.55
C THR A 178 21.60 20.78 2.97
N GLU A 179 22.47 21.28 3.86
CA GLU A 179 22.45 20.92 5.28
C GLU A 179 21.67 21.93 6.11
N GLN A 180 20.84 21.44 7.02
CA GLN A 180 20.18 22.25 8.04
C GLN A 180 20.69 21.80 9.42
N LEU A 181 21.70 22.49 9.92
CA LEU A 181 22.43 22.10 11.13
C LEU A 181 21.85 22.70 12.41
N VAL A 182 21.14 23.82 12.30
CA VAL A 182 20.62 24.54 13.46
C VAL A 182 19.25 24.00 13.88
N ARG A 183 19.14 23.56 15.15
CA ARG A 183 17.88 23.21 15.80
C ARG A 183 17.31 24.41 16.55
N PRO A 184 16.37 25.17 15.99
CA PRO A 184 15.83 26.38 16.62
C PRO A 184 14.88 26.08 17.77
N THR A 185 14.40 24.82 17.92
CA THR A 185 13.41 24.42 18.93
C THR A 185 13.95 24.37 20.35
N GLY A 186 15.29 24.36 20.55
CA GLY A 186 15.91 24.16 21.85
C GLY A 186 15.74 22.77 22.46
N LEU A 187 15.13 21.84 21.73
CA LEU A 187 15.01 20.45 22.17
C LEU A 187 16.35 19.73 21.98
N ILE A 188 16.87 19.21 23.08
CA ILE A 188 18.09 18.40 23.07
C ILE A 188 17.77 16.93 22.81
N ASP A 189 18.75 16.17 22.36
CA ASP A 189 18.61 14.73 22.22
C ASP A 189 18.39 14.06 23.59
N PRO A 190 17.62 12.95 23.63
CA PRO A 190 17.38 12.24 24.88
C PRO A 190 18.69 11.66 25.44
N VAL A 191 18.77 11.54 26.76
CA VAL A 191 19.89 10.90 27.43
C VAL A 191 19.88 9.41 27.07
N CYS A 192 20.98 8.93 26.50
CA CYS A 192 21.15 7.52 26.16
C CYS A 192 21.90 6.81 27.28
N ILE A 193 21.30 5.76 27.85
CA ILE A 193 21.90 4.93 28.89
C ILE A 193 22.16 3.54 28.28
N VAL A 194 23.43 3.17 28.19
CA VAL A 194 23.82 1.83 27.69
C VAL A 194 23.94 0.88 28.87
N ARG A 195 23.23 -0.25 28.81
CA ARG A 195 23.23 -1.29 29.85
C ARG A 195 23.64 -2.64 29.26
N PRO A 196 24.16 -3.58 30.07
CA PRO A 196 24.48 -4.93 29.61
C PRO A 196 23.25 -5.68 29.11
N THR A 197 23.42 -6.52 28.09
CA THR A 197 22.33 -7.35 27.55
C THR A 197 21.89 -8.49 28.45
N LYS A 198 22.74 -8.88 29.41
CA LYS A 198 22.40 -9.90 30.42
C LYS A 198 21.23 -9.39 31.29
N SER A 199 20.17 -10.17 31.36
CA SER A 199 18.94 -9.80 32.08
C SER A 199 18.19 -8.58 31.53
N GLN A 200 18.35 -8.26 30.24
CA GLN A 200 17.70 -7.08 29.63
C GLN A 200 16.18 -7.10 29.74
N VAL A 201 15.55 -8.28 29.72
CA VAL A 201 14.08 -8.41 29.82
C VAL A 201 13.61 -7.98 31.21
N ASP A 202 14.27 -8.45 32.27
CA ASP A 202 13.92 -8.08 33.63
C ASP A 202 14.15 -6.58 33.91
N ASP A 203 15.22 -6.02 33.36
CA ASP A 203 15.54 -4.60 33.43
C ASP A 203 14.47 -3.77 32.71
N VAL A 204 14.07 -4.12 31.49
CA VAL A 204 13.00 -3.44 30.76
C VAL A 204 11.66 -3.52 31.51
N ILE A 205 11.32 -4.68 32.06
CA ILE A 205 10.09 -4.84 32.85
C ILE A 205 10.11 -3.92 34.08
N ALA A 206 11.24 -3.81 34.78
CA ALA A 206 11.39 -2.93 35.92
C ALA A 206 11.22 -1.45 35.52
N GLU A 207 11.85 -1.02 34.44
CA GLU A 207 11.70 0.35 33.93
C GLU A 207 10.26 0.64 33.46
N CYS A 208 9.60 -0.33 32.83
CA CYS A 208 8.18 -0.17 32.48
C CYS A 208 7.28 0.04 33.70
N LYS A 209 7.52 -0.67 34.79
CA LYS A 209 6.78 -0.49 36.06
C LYS A 209 7.02 0.91 36.63
N ASN A 210 8.28 1.34 36.72
CA ASN A 210 8.64 2.68 37.19
C ASN A 210 7.94 3.78 36.36
N CYS A 211 7.97 3.67 35.03
CA CYS A 211 7.29 4.62 34.16
C CYS A 211 5.77 4.60 34.33
N ALA A 212 5.18 3.43 34.54
CA ALA A 212 3.74 3.30 34.78
C ALA A 212 3.32 3.95 36.10
N GLU A 213 4.10 3.78 37.18
CA GLU A 213 3.87 4.44 38.44
C GLU A 213 3.95 5.97 38.38
N LEU A 214 4.80 6.48 37.48
CA LEU A 214 4.92 7.91 37.17
C LEU A 214 3.87 8.43 36.18
N GLY A 215 2.97 7.58 35.70
CA GLY A 215 1.99 7.92 34.67
C GLY A 215 2.59 8.20 33.27
N GLN A 216 3.82 7.73 33.03
CA GLN A 216 4.55 7.90 31.77
C GLN A 216 4.32 6.73 30.82
N ARG A 217 4.67 6.92 29.55
CA ARG A 217 4.57 5.88 28.51
C ARG A 217 5.96 5.35 28.16
N VAL A 218 6.02 4.07 27.81
CA VAL A 218 7.23 3.39 27.35
C VAL A 218 6.99 2.86 25.95
N LEU A 219 7.99 3.00 25.10
CA LEU A 219 8.07 2.35 23.79
C LEU A 219 9.21 1.32 23.86
N ILE A 220 8.94 0.07 23.47
CA ILE A 220 9.89 -1.05 23.49
C ILE A 220 10.11 -1.56 22.06
#